data_974aae3ea7ad09f2c5c53c58cd2031a7
#
_entry.id   974aae3ea7ad09f2c5c53c58cd2031a7
#
_cell.length_a   1.000
_cell.length_b   1.000
_cell.length_c   1.000
_cell.angle_alpha   90.00
_cell.angle_beta   90.00
_cell.angle_gamma   90.00
#
_symmetry.space_group_name_H-M   'P 1'
#
loop_
_entity.id
_entity.type
_entity.pdbx_description
1 polymer ?
#
loop_
_entity_poly.entity_id
_entity_poly.type
_entity_poly.pdbx_seq_one_letter_code
_entity_poly.pdbx_strand_id
1 'polypeptide(L)'
;SGPGIMKGVQHALHTFGIDETDETKLRLFIGPPMIDSFMRFYGFDEADARKALLAYREYYNDKGVYENEPYPGIRDMLARIREAGIHTAVATSKPQNMVDIVLDHFDLRRYFELVVCGTDSGPLFTKTGVIAEVLKEFAQRDERTVQDVTARAVMVGDRKHDIEGAKNNGLRTIGVSWGYAPEGELAETGADVITDDANALAEKLLT
;
A
#
# COMPACT_ATOMS: atom_id res chain seq x y z
N SER A 1 3.37 1.15 -8.36
CA SER A 1 4.65 1.77 -7.87
C SER A 1 5.88 0.87 -8.10
N GLY A 2 5.70 -0.35 -8.61
CA GLY A 2 6.77 -1.34 -8.71
C GLY A 2 8.02 -0.87 -9.43
N PRO A 3 7.92 -0.35 -10.66
CA PRO A 3 9.12 0.05 -11.41
C PRO A 3 10.00 1.04 -10.66
N GLY A 4 9.42 2.09 -10.10
CA GLY A 4 10.16 3.10 -9.33
C GLY A 4 10.78 2.54 -8.05
N ILE A 5 10.07 1.64 -7.35
CA ILE A 5 10.60 0.95 -6.15
C ILE A 5 11.78 0.07 -6.53
N MET A 6 11.64 -0.77 -7.55
CA MET A 6 12.71 -1.70 -7.98
C MET A 6 13.96 -0.95 -8.41
N LYS A 7 13.84 0.11 -9.20
CA LYS A 7 14.98 0.94 -9.59
C LYS A 7 15.63 1.68 -8.42
N GLY A 8 14.83 2.15 -7.47
CA GLY A 8 15.36 2.73 -6.23
C GLY A 8 16.15 1.71 -5.40
N VAL A 9 15.68 0.47 -5.32
CA VAL A 9 16.39 -0.63 -4.66
C VAL A 9 17.69 -0.96 -5.40
N GLN A 10 17.66 -1.06 -6.74
CA GLN A 10 18.87 -1.25 -7.54
C GLN A 10 19.89 -0.13 -7.30
N HIS A 11 19.44 1.12 -7.30
CA HIS A 11 20.29 2.27 -6.99
C HIS A 11 20.95 2.13 -5.60
N ALA A 12 20.18 1.78 -4.60
CA ALA A 12 20.69 1.57 -3.25
C ALA A 12 21.70 0.42 -3.18
N LEU A 13 21.40 -0.73 -3.76
CA LEU A 13 22.31 -1.90 -3.80
C LEU A 13 23.61 -1.60 -4.54
N HIS A 14 23.55 -0.83 -5.63
CA HIS A 14 24.72 -0.43 -6.38
C HIS A 14 25.72 0.39 -5.52
N THR A 15 25.25 1.17 -4.54
CA THR A 15 26.15 1.89 -3.62
C THR A 15 26.94 0.96 -2.70
N PHE A 16 26.50 -0.29 -2.55
CA PHE A 16 27.21 -1.37 -1.83
C PHE A 16 27.96 -2.32 -2.78
N GLY A 17 28.09 -1.97 -4.07
CA GLY A 17 28.75 -2.80 -5.06
C GLY A 17 27.97 -4.03 -5.49
N ILE A 18 26.66 -4.07 -5.20
CA ILE A 18 25.76 -5.16 -5.58
C ILE A 18 24.97 -4.73 -6.82
N ASP A 19 25.17 -5.46 -7.92
CA ASP A 19 24.45 -5.24 -9.18
C ASP A 19 23.34 -6.28 -9.33
N GLU A 20 22.17 -6.00 -8.74
CA GLU A 20 21.02 -6.90 -8.77
C GLU A 20 20.15 -6.64 -10.00
N THR A 21 20.00 -7.65 -10.83
CA THR A 21 19.20 -7.61 -12.07
C THR A 21 17.99 -8.55 -12.03
N ASP A 22 17.88 -9.39 -11.01
CA ASP A 22 16.77 -10.32 -10.84
C ASP A 22 15.51 -9.56 -10.35
N GLU A 23 14.59 -9.34 -11.27
CA GLU A 23 13.31 -8.69 -10.94
C GLU A 23 12.52 -9.45 -9.88
N THR A 24 12.65 -10.77 -9.79
CA THR A 24 11.93 -11.57 -8.78
C THR A 24 12.36 -11.19 -7.37
N LYS A 25 13.67 -10.98 -7.17
CA LYS A 25 14.19 -10.51 -5.90
C LYS A 25 13.81 -9.06 -5.61
N LEU A 26 13.90 -8.19 -6.61
CA LEU A 26 13.54 -6.78 -6.47
C LEU A 26 12.06 -6.59 -6.12
N ARG A 27 11.18 -7.43 -6.66
CA ARG A 27 9.74 -7.42 -6.33
C ARG A 27 9.44 -7.69 -4.87
N LEU A 28 10.30 -8.42 -4.15
CA LEU A 28 10.13 -8.70 -2.72
C LEU A 28 10.16 -7.44 -1.86
N PHE A 29 10.73 -6.35 -2.36
CA PHE A 29 10.76 -5.05 -1.67
C PHE A 29 9.44 -4.28 -1.75
N ILE A 30 8.49 -4.73 -2.59
CA ILE A 30 7.21 -4.03 -2.76
C ILE A 30 6.24 -4.49 -1.68
N GLY A 31 5.95 -3.59 -0.75
CA GLY A 31 5.03 -3.81 0.37
C GLY A 31 5.67 -3.81 1.76
N PRO A 32 6.72 -4.62 2.03
CA PRO A 32 7.40 -4.61 3.33
C PRO A 32 8.16 -3.30 3.61
N PRO A 33 8.48 -3.01 4.89
CA PRO A 33 9.42 -1.95 5.24
C PRO A 33 10.79 -2.14 4.60
N MET A 34 11.37 -1.08 4.04
CA MET A 34 12.63 -1.15 3.29
C MET A 34 13.81 -1.65 4.13
N ILE A 35 13.94 -1.18 5.38
CA ILE A 35 15.01 -1.61 6.28
C ILE A 35 14.96 -3.12 6.48
N ASP A 36 13.79 -3.65 6.85
CA ASP A 36 13.60 -5.08 7.07
C ASP A 36 13.90 -5.89 5.80
N SER A 37 13.55 -5.34 4.64
CA SER A 37 13.81 -5.97 3.34
C SER A 37 15.30 -6.06 3.03
N PHE A 38 16.08 -4.99 3.23
CA PHE A 38 17.53 -5.02 3.05
C PHE A 38 18.20 -6.00 4.01
N MET A 39 17.79 -6.00 5.29
CA MET A 39 18.32 -6.96 6.27
C MET A 39 18.00 -8.41 5.90
N ARG A 40 16.74 -8.66 5.51
CA ARG A 40 16.26 -10.02 5.24
C ARG A 40 16.81 -10.61 3.93
N PHE A 41 16.84 -9.83 2.86
CA PHE A 41 17.12 -10.34 1.52
C PHE A 41 18.60 -10.23 1.13
N TYR A 42 19.33 -9.27 1.74
CA TYR A 42 20.75 -9.03 1.45
C TYR A 42 21.66 -9.19 2.65
N GLY A 43 21.12 -9.54 3.81
CA GLY A 43 21.92 -9.80 5.02
C GLY A 43 22.59 -8.56 5.60
N PHE A 44 22.08 -7.36 5.29
CA PHE A 44 22.60 -6.12 5.85
C PHE A 44 22.35 -6.06 7.36
N ASP A 45 23.30 -5.51 8.10
CA ASP A 45 23.01 -5.08 9.46
C ASP A 45 22.13 -3.83 9.47
N GLU A 46 21.65 -3.42 10.63
CA GLU A 46 20.76 -2.26 10.74
C GLU A 46 21.40 -0.96 10.24
N ALA A 47 22.73 -0.78 10.46
CA ALA A 47 23.42 0.42 10.04
C ALA A 47 23.54 0.50 8.50
N ASP A 48 23.85 -0.59 7.85
CA ASP A 48 23.92 -0.65 6.39
C ASP A 48 22.54 -0.63 5.75
N ALA A 49 21.53 -1.26 6.33
CA ALA A 49 20.15 -1.15 5.87
C ALA A 49 19.63 0.30 5.92
N ARG A 50 20.00 1.07 6.94
CA ARG A 50 19.69 2.51 7.02
C ARG A 50 20.41 3.34 5.96
N LYS A 51 21.67 3.05 5.65
CA LYS A 51 22.40 3.70 4.55
C LYS A 51 21.75 3.35 3.21
N ALA A 52 21.40 2.09 2.99
CA ALA A 52 20.69 1.67 1.79
C ALA A 52 19.34 2.37 1.63
N LEU A 53 18.59 2.55 2.73
CA LEU A 53 17.35 3.32 2.72
C LEU A 53 17.58 4.77 2.28
N LEU A 54 18.65 5.43 2.71
CA LEU A 54 18.98 6.80 2.27
C LEU A 54 19.26 6.84 0.78
N ALA A 55 20.09 5.94 0.26
CA ALA A 55 20.38 5.84 -1.17
C ALA A 55 19.12 5.50 -1.99
N TYR A 56 18.26 4.60 -1.50
CA TYR A 56 16.94 4.35 -2.08
C TYR A 56 16.11 5.63 -2.18
N ARG A 57 16.06 6.40 -1.10
CA ARG A 57 15.27 7.65 -1.04
C ARG A 57 15.81 8.72 -2.00
N GLU A 58 17.12 8.80 -2.25
CA GLU A 58 17.71 9.71 -3.24
C GLU A 58 17.12 9.47 -4.63
N TYR A 59 17.08 8.21 -5.08
CA TYR A 59 16.50 7.89 -6.38
C TYR A 59 14.97 8.03 -6.36
N TYR A 60 14.32 7.44 -5.35
CA TYR A 60 12.87 7.34 -5.32
C TYR A 60 12.18 8.70 -5.22
N ASN A 61 12.73 9.61 -4.42
CA ASN A 61 12.15 10.93 -4.22
C ASN A 61 12.26 11.82 -5.46
N ASP A 62 13.32 11.66 -6.24
CA ASP A 62 13.59 12.48 -7.43
C ASP A 62 12.89 11.91 -8.69
N LYS A 63 12.96 10.60 -8.88
CA LYS A 63 12.52 9.92 -10.11
C LYS A 63 11.50 8.82 -9.86
N GLY A 64 11.79 7.90 -8.95
CA GLY A 64 11.01 6.68 -8.76
C GLY A 64 9.56 6.93 -8.38
N VAL A 65 9.27 8.03 -7.69
CA VAL A 65 7.91 8.41 -7.30
C VAL A 65 7.02 8.73 -8.51
N TYR A 66 7.59 9.11 -9.64
CA TYR A 66 6.89 9.36 -10.90
C TYR A 66 6.86 8.13 -11.83
N GLU A 67 7.65 7.12 -11.55
CA GLU A 67 7.70 5.86 -12.29
C GLU A 67 6.60 4.90 -11.82
N ASN A 68 5.38 5.40 -11.84
CA ASN A 68 4.17 4.73 -11.43
C ASN A 68 3.12 4.83 -12.52
N GLU A 69 2.15 3.91 -12.48
CA GLU A 69 0.94 4.01 -13.28
C GLU A 69 -0.25 3.48 -12.46
N PRO A 70 -1.42 4.13 -12.50
CA PRO A 70 -2.65 3.54 -12.01
C PRO A 70 -2.98 2.29 -12.82
N TYR A 71 -3.47 1.26 -12.14
CA TYR A 71 -3.95 0.07 -12.86
C TYR A 71 -5.12 0.43 -13.80
N PRO A 72 -5.29 -0.31 -14.91
CA PRO A 72 -6.42 -0.11 -15.81
C PRO A 72 -7.76 -0.15 -15.07
N GLY A 73 -8.68 0.76 -15.42
CA GLY A 73 -10.02 0.81 -14.86
C GLY A 73 -10.16 1.43 -13.45
N ILE A 74 -9.06 1.74 -12.75
CA ILE A 74 -9.11 2.29 -11.37
C ILE A 74 -9.86 3.62 -11.31
N ARG A 75 -9.67 4.51 -12.28
CA ARG A 75 -10.37 5.82 -12.29
C ARG A 75 -11.88 5.66 -12.42
N ASP A 76 -12.32 4.79 -13.33
CA ASP A 76 -13.73 4.50 -13.57
C ASP A 76 -14.37 3.83 -12.36
N MET A 77 -13.66 2.85 -11.77
CA MET A 77 -14.08 2.20 -10.52
C MET A 77 -14.27 3.22 -9.38
N LEU A 78 -13.27 4.07 -9.12
CA LEU A 78 -13.34 5.07 -8.07
C LEU A 78 -14.46 6.09 -8.31
N ALA A 79 -14.71 6.48 -9.57
CA ALA A 79 -15.81 7.36 -9.95
C ALA A 79 -17.16 6.70 -9.61
N ARG A 80 -17.38 5.45 -9.99
CA ARG A 80 -18.60 4.68 -9.71
C ARG A 80 -18.85 4.53 -8.19
N ILE A 81 -17.81 4.25 -7.42
CA ILE A 81 -17.89 4.13 -5.95
C ILE A 81 -18.32 5.46 -5.34
N ARG A 82 -17.71 6.56 -5.78
CA ARG A 82 -18.05 7.90 -5.32
C ARG A 82 -19.50 8.30 -5.68
N GLU A 83 -19.93 8.01 -6.90
CA GLU A 83 -21.30 8.26 -7.36
C GLU A 83 -22.34 7.47 -6.54
N ALA A 84 -21.97 6.29 -6.07
CA ALA A 84 -22.79 5.47 -5.16
C ALA A 84 -22.81 5.98 -3.71
N GLY A 85 -22.07 7.06 -3.40
CA GLY A 85 -21.99 7.61 -2.04
C GLY A 85 -21.18 6.77 -1.05
N ILE A 86 -20.30 5.88 -1.55
CA ILE A 86 -19.43 5.08 -0.71
C ILE A 86 -18.19 5.90 -0.34
N HIS A 87 -17.93 6.01 0.95
CA HIS A 87 -16.74 6.68 1.49
C HIS A 87 -15.48 5.88 1.20
N THR A 88 -14.41 6.57 0.80
CA THR A 88 -13.14 5.95 0.46
C THR A 88 -11.99 6.61 1.17
N ALA A 89 -11.01 5.80 1.59
CA ALA A 89 -9.78 6.27 2.20
C ALA A 89 -8.56 5.54 1.64
N VAL A 90 -7.42 6.21 1.72
CA VAL A 90 -6.10 5.58 1.52
C VAL A 90 -5.52 5.22 2.88
N ALA A 91 -5.16 3.94 3.04
CA ALA A 91 -4.41 3.41 4.18
C ALA A 91 -3.09 2.82 3.66
N THR A 92 -1.99 3.56 3.78
CA THR A 92 -0.73 3.18 3.14
C THR A 92 0.46 3.26 4.09
N SER A 93 1.42 2.35 3.93
CA SER A 93 2.73 2.44 4.61
C SER A 93 3.67 3.48 3.98
N LYS A 94 3.30 4.06 2.84
CA LYS A 94 4.08 5.10 2.17
C LYS A 94 4.05 6.40 2.98
N PRO A 95 5.19 7.14 3.09
CA PRO A 95 5.21 8.46 3.75
C PRO A 95 4.32 9.50 3.07
N GLN A 96 3.79 10.44 3.84
CA GLN A 96 2.81 11.45 3.40
C GLN A 96 3.28 12.22 2.16
N ASN A 97 4.49 12.75 2.16
CA ASN A 97 5.03 13.52 1.04
C ASN A 97 5.06 12.74 -0.29
N MET A 98 5.29 11.41 -0.22
CA MET A 98 5.27 10.55 -1.41
C MET A 98 3.84 10.27 -1.87
N VAL A 99 2.91 10.11 -0.93
CA VAL A 99 1.49 9.91 -1.26
C VAL A 99 0.92 11.15 -1.92
N ASP A 100 1.25 12.33 -1.42
CA ASP A 100 0.81 13.60 -1.98
C ASP A 100 1.23 13.74 -3.44
N ILE A 101 2.51 13.48 -3.75
CA ILE A 101 3.02 13.51 -5.14
C ILE A 101 2.23 12.53 -6.03
N VAL A 102 2.05 11.28 -5.59
CA VAL A 102 1.37 10.26 -6.40
C VAL A 102 -0.10 10.59 -6.64
N LEU A 103 -0.83 10.99 -5.58
CA LEU A 103 -2.25 11.30 -5.71
C LEU A 103 -2.49 12.53 -6.58
N ASP A 104 -1.62 13.54 -6.48
CA ASP A 104 -1.76 14.77 -7.27
C ASP A 104 -1.31 14.56 -8.71
N HIS A 105 -0.19 13.84 -8.94
CA HIS A 105 0.31 13.54 -10.29
C HIS A 105 -0.73 12.77 -11.14
N PHE A 106 -1.44 11.83 -10.52
CA PHE A 106 -2.45 11.04 -11.22
C PHE A 106 -3.88 11.57 -11.07
N ASP A 107 -4.07 12.73 -10.44
CA ASP A 107 -5.41 13.31 -10.18
C ASP A 107 -6.36 12.31 -9.49
N LEU A 108 -5.82 11.58 -8.49
CA LEU A 108 -6.57 10.58 -7.72
C LEU A 108 -7.06 11.10 -6.37
N ARG A 109 -6.47 12.19 -5.84
CA ARG A 109 -6.81 12.74 -4.52
C ARG A 109 -8.30 13.00 -4.34
N ARG A 110 -8.95 13.48 -5.38
CA ARG A 110 -10.39 13.83 -5.38
C ARG A 110 -11.33 12.67 -5.08
N TYR A 111 -10.85 11.44 -5.17
CA TYR A 111 -11.67 10.26 -4.88
C TYR A 111 -11.61 9.83 -3.42
N PHE A 112 -10.64 10.32 -2.64
CA PHE A 112 -10.41 9.89 -1.27
C PHE A 112 -10.74 11.01 -0.28
N GLU A 113 -11.52 10.68 0.73
CA GLU A 113 -11.93 11.60 1.79
C GLU A 113 -10.91 11.67 2.93
N LEU A 114 -10.20 10.56 3.15
CA LEU A 114 -9.12 10.44 4.13
C LEU A 114 -7.88 9.82 3.48
N VAL A 115 -6.72 10.29 3.93
CA VAL A 115 -5.44 9.74 3.51
C VAL A 115 -4.57 9.59 4.75
N VAL A 116 -4.41 8.35 5.21
CA VAL A 116 -3.56 8.03 6.36
C VAL A 116 -2.32 7.30 5.88
N CYS A 117 -1.17 7.87 6.21
CA CYS A 117 0.15 7.45 5.75
C CYS A 117 0.97 6.84 6.87
N GLY A 118 1.85 5.93 6.50
CA GLY A 118 2.81 5.33 7.42
C GLY A 118 3.86 6.32 7.91
N THR A 119 4.43 6.02 9.06
CA THR A 119 5.55 6.73 9.68
C THR A 119 6.71 5.79 9.94
N ASP A 120 7.91 6.33 10.13
CA ASP A 120 9.11 5.52 10.38
C ASP A 120 9.14 4.90 11.81
N SER A 121 8.17 5.24 12.66
CA SER A 121 8.06 4.72 14.03
C SER A 121 6.66 4.98 14.61
N GLY A 122 6.36 4.36 15.75
CA GLY A 122 5.09 4.57 16.46
C GLY A 122 3.92 3.79 15.88
N PRO A 123 2.69 4.16 16.25
CA PRO A 123 1.49 3.38 15.88
C PRO A 123 1.27 3.22 14.37
N LEU A 124 1.65 4.23 13.57
CA LEU A 124 1.49 4.23 12.11
C LEU A 124 2.64 3.53 11.37
N PHE A 125 3.57 2.90 12.07
CA PHE A 125 4.63 2.11 11.45
C PHE A 125 4.09 0.84 10.78
N THR A 126 3.00 0.29 11.28
CA THR A 126 2.39 -0.95 10.78
C THR A 126 1.12 -0.68 9.98
N LYS A 127 0.80 -1.55 9.02
CA LYS A 127 -0.48 -1.49 8.28
C LYS A 127 -1.68 -1.57 9.24
N THR A 128 -1.60 -2.38 10.28
CA THR A 128 -2.63 -2.46 11.33
C THR A 128 -2.90 -1.10 11.96
N GLY A 129 -1.86 -0.37 12.34
CA GLY A 129 -2.01 0.96 12.96
C GLY A 129 -2.56 2.01 12.00
N VAL A 130 -2.11 1.98 10.74
CA VAL A 130 -2.63 2.90 9.70
C VAL A 130 -4.13 2.67 9.47
N ILE A 131 -4.56 1.42 9.37
CA ILE A 131 -5.99 1.07 9.22
C ILE A 131 -6.79 1.50 10.46
N ALA A 132 -6.28 1.25 11.66
CA ALA A 132 -6.93 1.67 12.91
C ALA A 132 -7.16 3.19 12.94
N GLU A 133 -6.20 4.00 12.49
CA GLU A 133 -6.36 5.45 12.44
C GLU A 133 -7.40 5.88 11.41
N VAL A 134 -7.45 5.26 10.21
CA VAL A 134 -8.54 5.51 9.24
C VAL A 134 -9.91 5.27 9.86
N LEU A 135 -10.10 4.14 10.55
CA LEU A 135 -11.37 3.79 11.19
C LEU A 135 -11.75 4.81 12.28
N LYS A 136 -10.78 5.25 13.06
CA LYS A 136 -10.96 6.25 14.11
C LYS A 136 -11.34 7.62 13.52
N GLU A 137 -10.67 8.07 12.45
CA GLU A 137 -10.98 9.34 11.80
C GLU A 137 -12.38 9.33 11.18
N PHE A 138 -12.80 8.25 10.52
CA PHE A 138 -14.18 8.10 10.05
C PHE A 138 -15.19 8.08 11.20
N ALA A 139 -14.89 7.38 12.29
CA ALA A 139 -15.76 7.32 13.45
C ALA A 139 -15.99 8.71 14.07
N GLN A 140 -14.92 9.51 14.20
CA GLN A 140 -15.00 10.88 14.69
C GLN A 140 -15.79 11.79 13.76
N ARG A 141 -15.50 11.71 12.45
CA ARG A 141 -16.16 12.54 11.45
C ARG A 141 -17.66 12.28 11.35
N ASP A 142 -18.05 11.02 11.41
CA ASP A 142 -19.44 10.60 11.20
C ASP A 142 -20.22 10.47 12.51
N GLU A 143 -19.63 10.88 13.64
CA GLU A 143 -20.21 10.78 14.99
C GLU A 143 -20.68 9.35 15.33
N ARG A 144 -19.86 8.34 14.96
CA ARG A 144 -20.10 6.91 15.16
C ARG A 144 -19.06 6.30 16.07
N THR A 145 -19.30 5.08 16.51
CA THR A 145 -18.26 4.28 17.15
C THR A 145 -17.33 3.67 16.11
N VAL A 146 -16.08 3.38 16.49
CA VAL A 146 -15.13 2.64 15.62
C VAL A 146 -15.74 1.29 15.21
N GLN A 147 -16.47 0.64 16.12
CA GLN A 147 -17.12 -0.64 15.86
C GLN A 147 -18.21 -0.53 14.77
N ASP A 148 -19.00 0.54 14.76
CA ASP A 148 -20.01 0.78 13.72
C ASP A 148 -19.37 1.01 12.34
N VAL A 149 -18.26 1.73 12.30
CA VAL A 149 -17.48 1.95 11.06
C VAL A 149 -16.89 0.63 10.59
N THR A 150 -16.22 -0.11 11.46
CA THR A 150 -15.61 -1.42 11.15
C THR A 150 -16.62 -2.40 10.55
N ALA A 151 -17.82 -2.47 11.11
CA ALA A 151 -18.86 -3.39 10.63
C ALA A 151 -19.32 -3.13 9.18
N ARG A 152 -19.07 -1.93 8.66
CA ARG A 152 -19.48 -1.47 7.32
C ARG A 152 -18.32 -1.29 6.35
N ALA A 153 -17.11 -1.32 6.85
CA ALA A 153 -15.90 -1.10 6.06
C ALA A 153 -15.34 -2.40 5.50
N VAL A 154 -14.60 -2.27 4.41
CA VAL A 154 -13.83 -3.34 3.80
C VAL A 154 -12.45 -2.80 3.43
N MET A 155 -11.42 -3.58 3.68
CA MET A 155 -10.07 -3.29 3.19
C MET A 155 -9.86 -3.93 1.83
N VAL A 156 -9.37 -3.12 0.88
CA VAL A 156 -8.91 -3.60 -0.43
C VAL A 156 -7.40 -3.52 -0.46
N GLY A 157 -6.73 -4.61 -0.81
CA GLY A 157 -5.26 -4.62 -0.86
C GLY A 157 -4.69 -5.72 -1.73
N ASP A 158 -3.42 -5.57 -2.10
CA ASP A 158 -2.71 -6.47 -3.01
C ASP A 158 -1.61 -7.28 -2.33
N ARG A 159 -1.43 -7.12 -1.01
CA ARG A 159 -0.40 -7.84 -0.25
C ARG A 159 -0.96 -8.40 1.06
N LYS A 160 -0.28 -9.44 1.57
CA LYS A 160 -0.61 -10.05 2.87
C LYS A 160 -0.71 -9.03 4.00
N HIS A 161 0.13 -8.00 4.00
CA HIS A 161 0.11 -6.97 5.05
C HIS A 161 -1.20 -6.20 5.10
N ASP A 162 -1.87 -6.03 3.95
CA ASP A 162 -3.20 -5.40 3.86
C ASP A 162 -4.25 -6.30 4.51
N ILE A 163 -4.21 -7.59 4.17
CA ILE A 163 -5.14 -8.60 4.69
C ILE A 163 -4.95 -8.81 6.19
N GLU A 164 -3.70 -9.01 6.65
CA GLU A 164 -3.37 -9.16 8.07
C GLU A 164 -3.76 -7.92 8.88
N GLY A 165 -3.39 -6.73 8.37
CA GLY A 165 -3.71 -5.46 9.02
C GLY A 165 -5.21 -5.20 9.15
N ALA A 166 -5.99 -5.59 8.13
CA ALA A 166 -7.45 -5.50 8.14
C ALA A 166 -8.07 -6.46 9.15
N LYS A 167 -7.65 -7.72 9.13
CA LYS A 167 -8.13 -8.75 10.09
C LYS A 167 -7.84 -8.39 11.53
N ASN A 168 -6.65 -7.83 11.82
CA ASN A 168 -6.30 -7.34 13.15
C ASN A 168 -7.22 -6.21 13.64
N ASN A 169 -7.91 -5.52 12.73
CA ASN A 169 -8.91 -4.50 13.01
C ASN A 169 -10.36 -5.00 12.86
N GLY A 170 -10.57 -6.29 12.61
CA GLY A 170 -11.91 -6.88 12.45
C GLY A 170 -12.61 -6.54 11.14
N LEU A 171 -11.88 -6.07 10.12
CA LEU A 171 -12.42 -5.75 8.81
C LEU A 171 -12.58 -6.98 7.91
N ARG A 172 -13.58 -6.93 7.03
CA ARG A 172 -13.62 -7.76 5.84
C ARG A 172 -12.53 -7.33 4.85
N THR A 173 -12.12 -8.26 3.99
CA THR A 173 -10.99 -8.06 3.08
C THR A 173 -11.33 -8.46 1.65
N ILE A 174 -10.90 -7.64 0.70
CA ILE A 174 -10.87 -8.00 -0.73
C ILE A 174 -9.43 -7.93 -1.20
N GLY A 175 -8.87 -9.07 -1.57
CA GLY A 175 -7.58 -9.14 -2.23
C GLY A 175 -7.71 -8.82 -3.72
N VAL A 176 -6.72 -8.13 -4.30
CA VAL A 176 -6.67 -7.85 -5.73
C VAL A 176 -5.48 -8.58 -6.36
N SER A 177 -5.75 -9.48 -7.33
CA SER A 177 -4.73 -10.37 -7.90
C SER A 177 -3.81 -9.68 -8.91
N TRP A 178 -4.20 -8.52 -9.43
CA TRP A 178 -3.39 -7.74 -10.38
C TRP A 178 -2.27 -6.90 -9.74
N GLY A 179 -2.07 -7.05 -8.43
CA GLY A 179 -1.03 -6.33 -7.67
C GLY A 179 0.31 -7.06 -7.61
N TYR A 180 0.97 -6.97 -6.48
CA TYR A 180 2.32 -7.48 -6.26
C TYR A 180 2.38 -8.71 -5.33
N ALA A 181 1.24 -9.30 -4.96
CA ALA A 181 1.23 -10.54 -4.21
C ALA A 181 1.91 -11.67 -5.01
N PRO A 182 2.80 -12.46 -4.41
CA PRO A 182 3.15 -13.77 -4.94
C PRO A 182 1.92 -14.64 -5.12
N GLU A 183 1.98 -15.61 -6.03
CA GLU A 183 0.91 -16.57 -6.23
C GLU A 183 0.54 -17.27 -4.91
N GLY A 184 -0.74 -17.33 -4.60
CA GLY A 184 -1.26 -17.92 -3.37
C GLY A 184 -1.25 -17.00 -2.14
N GLU A 185 -0.43 -15.96 -2.06
CA GLU A 185 -0.26 -15.13 -0.86
C GLU A 185 -1.60 -14.62 -0.29
N LEU A 186 -2.47 -14.11 -1.14
CA LEU A 186 -3.76 -13.54 -0.69
C LEU A 186 -4.70 -14.61 -0.12
N ALA A 187 -4.74 -15.77 -0.77
CA ALA A 187 -5.58 -16.89 -0.32
C ALA A 187 -5.04 -17.52 0.96
N GLU A 188 -3.72 -17.74 1.06
CA GLU A 188 -3.05 -18.29 2.24
C GLU A 188 -3.18 -17.35 3.45
N THR A 189 -3.15 -16.04 3.23
CA THR A 189 -3.41 -15.05 4.27
C THR A 189 -4.91 -14.96 4.63
N GLY A 190 -5.76 -15.58 3.82
CA GLY A 190 -7.19 -15.72 4.03
C GLY A 190 -7.97 -14.45 3.68
N ALA A 191 -7.70 -13.82 2.55
CA ALA A 191 -8.59 -12.80 2.00
C ALA A 191 -10.01 -13.38 1.84
N ASP A 192 -11.03 -12.62 2.27
CA ASP A 192 -12.42 -13.12 2.22
C ASP A 192 -12.93 -13.25 0.78
N VAL A 193 -12.47 -12.36 -0.10
CA VAL A 193 -12.73 -12.36 -1.53
C VAL A 193 -11.46 -11.99 -2.28
N ILE A 194 -11.24 -12.56 -3.46
CA ILE A 194 -10.18 -12.14 -4.39
C ILE A 194 -10.84 -11.74 -5.70
N THR A 195 -10.42 -10.61 -6.28
CA THR A 195 -10.93 -10.11 -7.57
C THR A 195 -9.77 -9.95 -8.56
N ASP A 196 -10.06 -10.09 -9.85
CA ASP A 196 -9.06 -10.18 -10.90
C ASP A 196 -8.89 -8.89 -11.71
N ASP A 197 -9.81 -7.94 -11.55
CA ASP A 197 -9.76 -6.63 -12.19
C ASP A 197 -10.57 -5.56 -11.43
N ALA A 198 -10.41 -4.31 -11.83
CA ALA A 198 -11.07 -3.16 -11.20
C ALA A 198 -12.59 -3.18 -11.37
N ASN A 199 -13.12 -3.77 -12.45
CA ASN A 199 -14.56 -3.85 -12.68
C ASN A 199 -15.21 -4.87 -11.75
N ALA A 200 -14.61 -6.06 -11.62
CA ALA A 200 -15.04 -7.09 -10.67
C ALA A 200 -14.98 -6.57 -9.22
N LEU A 201 -13.93 -5.78 -8.89
CA LEU A 201 -13.85 -5.11 -7.59
C LEU A 201 -15.00 -4.12 -7.39
N ALA A 202 -15.31 -3.26 -8.39
CA ALA A 202 -16.42 -2.32 -8.31
C ALA A 202 -17.75 -3.03 -8.06
N GLU A 203 -18.02 -4.14 -8.76
CA GLU A 203 -19.23 -4.93 -8.55
C GLU A 203 -19.37 -5.46 -7.13
N LYS A 204 -18.24 -5.88 -6.52
CA LYS A 204 -18.24 -6.36 -5.12
C LYS A 204 -18.42 -5.25 -4.10
N LEU A 205 -18.00 -4.03 -4.40
CA LEU A 205 -18.13 -2.89 -3.50
C LEU A 205 -19.51 -2.20 -3.59
N LEU A 206 -20.22 -2.38 -4.71
CA LEU A 206 -21.51 -1.75 -4.97
C LEU A 206 -22.71 -2.66 -4.61
N THR A 207 -22.48 -3.90 -4.18
CA THR A 207 -23.48 -4.87 -3.71
C THR A 207 -23.49 -4.94 -2.18
#